data_77571b41db600d6ef6348f14622b34af
#
_entry.id   77571b41db600d6ef6348f14622b34af
#
_cell.length_a   1.000
_cell.length_b   1.000
_cell.length_c   1.000
_cell.angle_alpha   90.00
_cell.angle_beta   90.00
_cell.angle_gamma   90.00
#
_symmetry.space_group_name_H-M   'P 1'
#
loop_
_entity.id
_entity.type
_entity.pdbx_description
1 polymer ?
#
loop_
_entity_poly.entity_id
_entity_poly.type
_entity_poly.pdbx_seq_one_letter_code
_entity_poly.pdbx_strand_id
1 'polypeptide(L)'
;MKGVVLAGGTGSRLDPLTRITNKHLLPVYDRPMVLYAIGALREAGVDELMLVTGGEHVEDFRRLLGEKLAYGNQQRAGGIAEALGLARDFIGDDRVAVMLADNVYRGSVAQTIRNFEQQERGARVVLAHVRETEHLRHLGVPRIENGRIVEIVEKPQDPPGRLAVTGLYCYGPDVFDVITELEPSARGELEITDVNNHYVREGMLEHDVFDGYWGDAGESIDAYYEVIERVRRPHFGSDRTRVIPLRRLEDERGWLAEIARTTSLPKPIRQTNVSFSRRGTIRGLHYHERGQDDVFVCLQGTARVVALDRDTGETFSEDIGDENFAAVYVPGNLAHGFEALSDVLMLYHVTEEYDPADPDERGLPWDDPRVVHLWSTRSPILSERDVAGS
;
A
#
# COMPACT_ATOMS: atom_id res chain seq x y z
N MET A 1 7.25 12.76 18.36
CA MET A 1 6.22 11.70 18.36
C MET A 1 6.88 10.35 18.59
N LYS A 2 6.28 9.48 19.39
CA LYS A 2 6.74 8.13 19.66
C LYS A 2 5.82 7.09 19.03
N GLY A 3 6.29 5.85 18.90
CA GLY A 3 5.51 4.77 18.29
C GLY A 3 5.23 3.63 19.26
N VAL A 4 4.05 3.03 19.14
CA VAL A 4 3.68 1.81 19.87
C VAL A 4 3.27 0.74 18.88
N VAL A 5 3.98 -0.41 18.91
CA VAL A 5 3.64 -1.59 18.12
C VAL A 5 2.92 -2.58 19.02
N LEU A 6 1.68 -2.91 18.66
CA LEU A 6 0.85 -3.82 19.46
C LEU A 6 0.93 -5.24 18.87
N ALA A 7 1.59 -6.12 19.61
CA ALA A 7 1.84 -7.52 19.26
C ALA A 7 1.16 -8.49 20.25
N GLY A 8 0.00 -8.10 20.77
CA GLY A 8 -0.82 -8.88 21.68
C GLY A 8 -1.79 -9.83 21.00
N GLY A 9 -2.57 -10.55 21.81
CA GLY A 9 -3.59 -11.48 21.36
C GLY A 9 -3.12 -12.94 21.29
N THR A 10 -4.08 -13.85 21.34
CA THR A 10 -3.83 -15.32 21.45
C THR A 10 -3.46 -15.97 20.11
N GLY A 11 -3.70 -15.30 18.98
CA GLY A 11 -3.46 -15.87 17.66
C GLY A 11 -4.34 -17.07 17.29
N SER A 12 -5.46 -17.28 17.98
CA SER A 12 -6.32 -18.47 17.81
C SER A 12 -6.85 -18.66 16.38
N ARG A 13 -7.02 -17.57 15.61
CA ARG A 13 -7.46 -17.63 14.22
C ARG A 13 -6.41 -18.22 13.28
N LEU A 14 -5.16 -18.25 13.70
CA LEU A 14 -4.04 -18.85 12.95
C LEU A 14 -3.65 -20.23 13.50
N ASP A 15 -4.47 -20.86 14.39
CA ASP A 15 -4.23 -22.24 14.81
C ASP A 15 -4.26 -23.19 13.60
N PRO A 16 -3.29 -24.11 13.41
CA PRO A 16 -2.26 -24.54 14.37
C PRO A 16 -0.91 -23.80 14.29
N LEU A 17 -0.75 -22.78 13.45
CA LEU A 17 0.54 -22.09 13.24
C LEU A 17 1.05 -21.40 14.52
N THR A 18 0.14 -21.03 15.42
CA THR A 18 0.43 -20.26 16.63
C THR A 18 0.56 -21.11 17.90
N ARG A 19 0.53 -22.45 17.79
CA ARG A 19 0.60 -23.35 18.97
C ARG A 19 1.89 -23.27 19.76
N ILE A 20 2.98 -22.88 19.12
CA ILE A 20 4.33 -22.88 19.72
C ILE A 20 5.01 -21.51 19.62
N THR A 21 4.31 -20.49 19.09
CA THR A 21 4.88 -19.16 18.92
C THR A 21 3.78 -18.09 18.87
N ASN A 22 4.17 -16.84 19.14
CA ASN A 22 3.29 -15.69 18.93
C ASN A 22 3.04 -15.46 17.43
N LYS A 23 1.81 -15.10 17.03
CA LYS A 23 1.45 -14.89 15.63
C LYS A 23 2.35 -13.85 14.94
N HIS A 24 2.80 -12.81 15.64
CA HIS A 24 3.63 -11.74 15.08
C HIS A 24 5.10 -12.13 14.91
N LEU A 25 5.49 -13.31 15.41
CA LEU A 25 6.79 -13.94 15.15
C LEU A 25 6.75 -14.89 13.95
N LEU A 26 5.56 -15.23 13.44
CA LEU A 26 5.44 -16.00 12.21
C LEU A 26 6.10 -15.26 11.04
N PRO A 27 6.80 -15.97 10.16
CA PRO A 27 7.48 -15.35 9.03
C PRO A 27 6.47 -14.93 7.96
N VAL A 28 6.47 -13.66 7.60
CA VAL A 28 5.83 -13.15 6.39
C VAL A 28 6.93 -13.00 5.35
N TYR A 29 7.01 -13.96 4.43
CA TYR A 29 8.06 -14.10 3.42
C TYR A 29 9.48 -14.24 4.02
N ASP A 30 10.25 -13.16 4.12
CA ASP A 30 11.67 -13.16 4.46
C ASP A 30 11.98 -12.73 5.91
N ARG A 31 10.97 -12.32 6.67
CA ARG A 31 11.15 -11.81 8.05
C ARG A 31 9.90 -12.01 8.91
N PRO A 32 10.04 -12.04 10.25
CA PRO A 32 8.91 -12.04 11.17
C PRO A 32 7.94 -10.87 10.93
N MET A 33 6.65 -11.16 11.06
CA MET A 33 5.54 -10.24 10.80
C MET A 33 5.71 -8.87 11.49
N VAL A 34 6.10 -8.86 12.76
CA VAL A 34 6.31 -7.63 13.56
C VAL A 34 7.32 -6.65 12.94
N LEU A 35 8.29 -7.15 12.15
CA LEU A 35 9.30 -6.28 11.53
C LEU A 35 8.75 -5.40 10.41
N TYR A 36 7.59 -5.75 9.83
CA TYR A 36 6.91 -4.88 8.85
C TYR A 36 6.32 -3.65 9.53
N ALA A 37 5.65 -3.82 10.67
CA ALA A 37 5.09 -2.72 11.44
C ALA A 37 6.20 -1.78 11.97
N ILE A 38 7.26 -2.37 12.57
CA ILE A 38 8.41 -1.61 13.05
C ILE A 38 9.11 -0.85 11.91
N GLY A 39 9.30 -1.52 10.76
CA GLY A 39 9.91 -0.94 9.58
C GLY A 39 9.11 0.24 9.04
N ALA A 40 7.79 0.09 8.91
CA ALA A 40 6.90 1.13 8.40
C ALA A 40 6.91 2.40 9.29
N LEU A 41 6.92 2.25 10.61
CA LEU A 41 7.03 3.38 11.54
C LEU A 41 8.40 4.08 11.43
N ARG A 42 9.50 3.32 11.37
CA ARG A 42 10.86 3.87 11.22
C ARG A 42 11.06 4.59 9.89
N GLU A 43 10.57 4.01 8.80
CA GLU A 43 10.60 4.63 7.47
C GLU A 43 9.79 5.93 7.43
N ALA A 44 8.78 6.05 8.30
CA ALA A 44 7.99 7.28 8.48
C ALA A 44 8.63 8.29 9.44
N GLY A 45 9.82 8.00 10.00
CA GLY A 45 10.55 8.90 10.91
C GLY A 45 10.19 8.75 12.39
N VAL A 46 9.52 7.65 12.77
CA VAL A 46 9.19 7.35 14.17
C VAL A 46 10.19 6.34 14.72
N ASP A 47 11.24 6.81 15.42
CA ASP A 47 12.38 6.01 15.85
C ASP A 47 12.25 5.48 17.28
N GLU A 48 11.64 6.26 18.20
CA GLU A 48 11.39 5.83 19.57
C GLU A 48 10.16 4.94 19.64
N LEU A 49 10.40 3.63 19.82
CA LEU A 49 9.35 2.62 19.74
C LEU A 49 9.21 1.81 21.02
N MET A 50 7.96 1.50 21.37
CA MET A 50 7.62 0.50 22.38
C MET A 50 6.86 -0.66 21.73
N LEU A 51 7.22 -1.89 22.09
CA LEU A 51 6.45 -3.08 21.73
C LEU A 51 5.62 -3.53 22.93
N VAL A 52 4.31 -3.69 22.75
CA VAL A 52 3.40 -4.26 23.73
C VAL A 52 2.96 -5.65 23.27
N THR A 53 3.21 -6.67 24.08
CA THR A 53 2.89 -8.07 23.75
C THR A 53 2.34 -8.83 24.94
N GLY A 54 1.80 -10.02 24.73
CA GLY A 54 1.36 -10.93 25.81
C GLY A 54 2.54 -11.59 26.54
N GLY A 55 2.36 -11.87 27.83
CA GLY A 55 3.39 -12.18 28.82
C GLY A 55 4.42 -13.25 28.51
N GLU A 56 4.03 -14.34 27.86
CA GLU A 56 4.93 -15.48 27.62
C GLU A 56 5.96 -15.21 26.53
N HIS A 57 5.72 -14.24 25.63
CA HIS A 57 6.52 -14.03 24.44
C HIS A 57 7.43 -12.79 24.50
N VAL A 58 7.45 -12.02 25.57
CA VAL A 58 8.30 -10.82 25.70
C VAL A 58 9.77 -11.13 25.42
N GLU A 59 10.26 -12.25 25.96
CA GLU A 59 11.68 -12.64 25.78
C GLU A 59 12.00 -13.08 24.35
N ASP A 60 11.05 -13.65 23.61
CA ASP A 60 11.23 -13.99 22.21
C ASP A 60 11.36 -12.73 21.35
N PHE A 61 10.54 -11.71 21.63
CA PHE A 61 10.66 -10.40 20.98
C PHE A 61 11.97 -9.69 21.36
N ARG A 62 12.40 -9.73 22.63
CA ARG A 62 13.70 -9.17 23.05
C ARG A 62 14.86 -9.83 22.32
N ARG A 63 14.83 -11.15 22.17
CA ARG A 63 15.86 -11.89 21.43
C ARG A 63 15.90 -11.50 19.94
N LEU A 64 14.73 -11.22 19.34
CA LEU A 64 14.62 -10.80 17.95
C LEU A 64 15.03 -9.34 17.71
N LEU A 65 14.56 -8.42 18.60
CA LEU A 65 14.59 -6.97 18.35
C LEU A 65 15.68 -6.25 19.16
N GLY A 66 16.23 -6.90 20.19
CA GLY A 66 17.24 -6.35 21.10
C GLY A 66 16.67 -5.35 22.10
N GLU A 67 17.56 -4.68 22.84
CA GLU A 67 17.22 -3.78 23.96
C GLU A 67 16.97 -2.31 23.51
N LYS A 68 16.94 -2.05 22.22
CA LYS A 68 16.73 -0.68 21.70
C LYS A 68 15.26 -0.23 21.73
N LEU A 69 14.33 -1.15 21.96
CA LEU A 69 12.90 -0.87 22.12
C LEU A 69 12.50 -0.93 23.60
N ALA A 70 11.51 -0.13 23.99
CA ALA A 70 10.79 -0.35 25.22
C ALA A 70 9.81 -1.54 25.05
N TYR A 71 9.53 -2.24 26.16
CA TYR A 71 8.64 -3.41 26.14
C TYR A 71 7.54 -3.27 27.19
N GLY A 72 6.30 -3.49 26.76
CA GLY A 72 5.11 -3.60 27.60
C GLY A 72 4.57 -5.01 27.62
N ASN A 73 4.03 -5.42 28.75
CA ASN A 73 3.46 -6.75 28.95
C ASN A 73 1.97 -6.67 29.24
N GLN A 74 1.14 -7.08 28.27
CA GLN A 74 -0.29 -7.22 28.44
C GLN A 74 -0.61 -8.61 29.04
N GLN A 75 -1.01 -8.65 30.29
CA GLN A 75 -1.22 -9.92 31.03
C GLN A 75 -2.48 -10.67 30.59
N ARG A 76 -3.45 -9.99 30.00
CA ARG A 76 -4.72 -10.57 29.53
C ARG A 76 -5.10 -9.96 28.16
N ALA A 77 -5.94 -10.65 27.42
CA ALA A 77 -6.49 -10.13 26.15
C ALA A 77 -7.64 -9.14 26.44
N GLY A 78 -7.29 -7.95 26.93
CA GLY A 78 -8.23 -6.89 27.31
C GLY A 78 -8.53 -5.87 26.21
N GLY A 79 -8.13 -6.14 24.96
CA GLY A 79 -8.39 -5.29 23.80
C GLY A 79 -7.20 -4.39 23.41
N ILE A 80 -7.34 -3.75 22.27
CA ILE A 80 -6.29 -2.89 21.67
C ILE A 80 -6.10 -1.63 22.50
N ALA A 81 -7.19 -1.02 23.00
CA ALA A 81 -7.10 0.19 23.82
C ALA A 81 -6.45 -0.08 25.18
N GLU A 82 -6.70 -1.25 25.83
CA GLU A 82 -6.00 -1.63 27.05
C GLU A 82 -4.49 -1.78 26.78
N ALA A 83 -4.11 -2.43 25.68
CA ALA A 83 -2.70 -2.58 25.30
C ALA A 83 -2.01 -1.23 25.06
N LEU A 84 -2.69 -0.29 24.41
CA LEU A 84 -2.18 1.07 24.25
C LEU A 84 -2.03 1.78 25.59
N GLY A 85 -2.97 1.60 26.52
CA GLY A 85 -2.92 2.19 27.87
C GLY A 85 -1.64 1.86 28.63
N LEU A 86 -1.03 0.68 28.38
CA LEU A 86 0.26 0.29 28.98
C LEU A 86 1.44 1.12 28.52
N ALA A 87 1.30 1.88 27.45
CA ALA A 87 2.36 2.75 26.93
C ALA A 87 2.32 4.17 27.51
N ARG A 88 1.38 4.50 28.41
CA ARG A 88 1.20 5.85 28.96
C ARG A 88 2.50 6.47 29.48
N ASP A 89 3.22 5.74 30.33
CA ASP A 89 4.47 6.24 30.94
C ASP A 89 5.60 6.41 29.90
N PHE A 90 5.64 5.54 28.90
CA PHE A 90 6.60 5.64 27.79
C PHE A 90 6.31 6.85 26.90
N ILE A 91 5.06 7.09 26.59
CA ILE A 91 4.63 8.19 25.72
C ILE A 91 4.77 9.53 26.46
N GLY A 92 4.32 9.63 27.71
CA GLY A 92 4.28 10.89 28.45
C GLY A 92 3.36 11.89 27.76
N ASP A 93 3.86 13.09 27.54
CA ASP A 93 3.15 14.18 26.87
C ASP A 93 3.32 14.22 25.35
N ASP A 94 3.99 13.21 24.79
CA ASP A 94 4.21 13.08 23.34
C ASP A 94 2.94 12.63 22.60
N ARG A 95 2.90 12.91 21.30
CA ARG A 95 1.97 12.29 20.37
C ARG A 95 2.40 10.84 20.10
N VAL A 96 1.45 9.97 19.80
CA VAL A 96 1.69 8.55 19.57
C VAL A 96 1.18 8.09 18.20
N ALA A 97 2.02 7.32 17.49
CA ALA A 97 1.62 6.50 16.36
C ALA A 97 1.50 5.04 16.84
N VAL A 98 0.33 4.46 16.72
CA VAL A 98 0.03 3.08 17.13
C VAL A 98 -0.10 2.22 15.89
N MET A 99 0.63 1.10 15.85
CA MET A 99 0.54 0.14 14.74
C MET A 99 0.32 -1.28 15.25
N LEU A 100 -0.70 -1.94 14.68
CA LEU A 100 -0.94 -3.36 14.94
C LEU A 100 0.14 -4.19 14.22
N ALA A 101 0.76 -5.13 14.93
CA ALA A 101 1.91 -5.88 14.44
C ALA A 101 1.59 -6.93 13.36
N ASP A 102 0.30 -7.23 13.15
CA ASP A 102 -0.20 -8.10 12.08
C ASP A 102 -0.63 -7.35 10.82
N ASN A 103 -0.55 -6.03 10.84
CA ASN A 103 -0.86 -5.19 9.70
C ASN A 103 0.39 -4.94 8.84
N VAL A 104 0.33 -5.34 7.58
CA VAL A 104 1.41 -5.22 6.61
C VAL A 104 1.05 -4.18 5.57
N TYR A 105 1.87 -3.13 5.52
CA TYR A 105 1.73 -2.06 4.53
C TYR A 105 2.81 -2.21 3.44
N ARG A 106 2.40 -2.11 2.18
CA ARG A 106 3.31 -1.96 1.04
C ARG A 106 3.06 -0.60 0.39
N GLY A 107 3.90 0.34 0.74
CA GLY A 107 3.78 1.76 0.51
C GLY A 107 4.17 2.52 1.77
N SER A 108 4.43 3.81 1.66
CA SER A 108 4.90 4.63 2.77
C SER A 108 3.73 5.19 3.58
N VAL A 109 3.77 5.02 4.89
CA VAL A 109 2.84 5.66 5.83
C VAL A 109 3.32 7.05 6.30
N ALA A 110 4.47 7.51 5.78
CA ALA A 110 5.09 8.76 6.20
C ALA A 110 4.20 10.00 5.95
N GLN A 111 3.35 9.98 4.92
CA GLN A 111 2.43 11.10 4.69
C GLN A 111 1.39 11.23 5.80
N THR A 112 0.84 10.13 6.27
CA THR A 112 -0.09 10.13 7.42
C THR A 112 0.57 10.68 8.68
N ILE A 113 1.81 10.25 8.96
CA ILE A 113 2.57 10.76 10.10
C ILE A 113 2.76 12.29 9.98
N ARG A 114 3.20 12.79 8.81
CA ARG A 114 3.33 14.23 8.57
C ARG A 114 2.00 14.99 8.69
N ASN A 115 0.91 14.44 8.15
CA ASN A 115 -0.42 15.06 8.25
C ASN A 115 -0.85 15.17 9.71
N PHE A 116 -0.58 14.14 10.52
CA PHE A 116 -0.89 14.17 11.95
C PHE A 116 0.01 15.14 12.73
N GLU A 117 1.29 15.25 12.38
CA GLU A 117 2.20 16.24 13.00
C GLU A 117 1.75 17.68 12.76
N GLN A 118 1.11 17.96 11.62
CA GLN A 118 0.55 19.26 11.27
C GLN A 118 -0.85 19.49 11.85
N GLN A 119 -1.53 18.43 12.29
CA GLN A 119 -2.85 18.52 12.91
C GLN A 119 -2.73 19.11 14.31
N GLU A 120 -3.53 20.10 14.64
CA GLU A 120 -3.43 20.83 15.92
C GLU A 120 -3.71 19.90 17.11
N ARG A 121 -4.79 19.09 17.04
CA ARG A 121 -5.24 18.19 18.10
C ARG A 121 -6.09 17.04 17.56
N GLY A 122 -6.44 16.10 18.44
CA GLY A 122 -7.35 14.99 18.15
C GLY A 122 -6.62 13.72 17.66
N ALA A 123 -7.29 12.99 16.80
CA ALA A 123 -6.81 11.71 16.30
C ALA A 123 -6.82 11.63 14.78
N ARG A 124 -6.06 10.70 14.23
CA ARG A 124 -6.05 10.38 12.81
C ARG A 124 -6.01 8.87 12.59
N VAL A 125 -6.85 8.38 11.69
CA VAL A 125 -6.89 6.97 11.31
C VAL A 125 -6.53 6.80 9.83
N VAL A 126 -6.05 5.62 9.48
CA VAL A 126 -5.77 5.26 8.10
C VAL A 126 -6.83 4.30 7.61
N LEU A 127 -7.40 4.61 6.45
CA LEU A 127 -8.38 3.79 5.78
C LEU A 127 -7.75 3.07 4.59
N ALA A 128 -8.24 1.86 4.29
CA ALA A 128 -7.88 1.14 3.07
C ALA A 128 -9.13 0.63 2.36
N HIS A 129 -9.07 0.58 1.03
CA HIS A 129 -10.12 -0.04 0.23
C HIS A 129 -10.11 -1.56 0.40
N VAL A 130 -11.27 -2.13 0.72
CA VAL A 130 -11.49 -3.57 0.82
C VAL A 130 -12.44 -4.01 -0.27
N ARG A 131 -12.02 -4.99 -1.09
CA ARG A 131 -12.79 -5.46 -2.24
C ARG A 131 -13.94 -6.39 -1.85
N GLU A 132 -13.67 -7.27 -0.89
CA GLU A 132 -14.61 -8.31 -0.48
C GLU A 132 -15.45 -7.85 0.72
N THR A 133 -16.78 -7.82 0.55
CA THR A 133 -17.69 -7.39 1.61
C THR A 133 -17.61 -8.29 2.84
N GLU A 134 -17.31 -9.58 2.65
CA GLU A 134 -17.15 -10.51 3.77
C GLU A 134 -15.98 -10.12 4.69
N HIS A 135 -14.88 -9.65 4.12
CA HIS A 135 -13.72 -9.15 4.87
C HIS A 135 -14.07 -7.92 5.74
N LEU A 136 -14.92 -7.01 5.23
CA LEU A 136 -15.36 -5.83 5.98
C LEU A 136 -16.10 -6.19 7.28
N ARG A 137 -16.74 -7.37 7.35
CA ARG A 137 -17.45 -7.84 8.56
C ARG A 137 -16.52 -8.19 9.73
N HIS A 138 -15.22 -8.20 9.50
CA HIS A 138 -14.21 -8.48 10.54
C HIS A 138 -13.46 -7.22 10.99
N LEU A 139 -13.73 -6.08 10.38
CA LEU A 139 -12.99 -4.83 10.53
C LEU A 139 -13.87 -3.69 11.08
N GLY A 140 -13.25 -2.63 11.54
CA GLY A 140 -13.93 -1.36 11.78
C GLY A 140 -14.22 -0.64 10.45
N VAL A 141 -15.49 -0.37 10.16
CA VAL A 141 -15.91 0.24 8.89
C VAL A 141 -16.45 1.64 9.13
N PRO A 142 -15.87 2.70 8.55
CA PRO A 142 -16.34 4.06 8.73
C PRO A 142 -17.59 4.33 7.91
N ARG A 143 -18.54 5.04 8.51
CA ARG A 143 -19.59 5.76 7.80
C ARG A 143 -19.10 7.17 7.51
N ILE A 144 -19.02 7.53 6.24
CA ILE A 144 -18.47 8.81 5.78
C ILE A 144 -19.60 9.63 5.18
N GLU A 145 -19.76 10.87 5.67
CA GLU A 145 -20.71 11.85 5.15
C GLU A 145 -19.96 13.18 4.87
N ASN A 146 -20.15 13.72 3.68
CA ASN A 146 -19.48 14.97 3.26
C ASN A 146 -17.95 14.95 3.47
N GLY A 147 -17.29 13.81 3.23
CA GLY A 147 -15.86 13.63 3.38
C GLY A 147 -15.37 13.52 4.83
N ARG A 148 -16.25 13.36 5.81
CA ARG A 148 -15.91 13.20 7.24
C ARG A 148 -16.47 11.88 7.77
N ILE A 149 -15.69 11.23 8.63
CA ILE A 149 -16.16 10.06 9.38
C ILE A 149 -17.19 10.57 10.43
N VAL A 150 -18.39 10.01 10.37
CA VAL A 150 -19.47 10.31 11.34
C VAL A 150 -19.66 9.19 12.35
N GLU A 151 -19.17 8.01 12.05
CA GLU A 151 -19.17 6.83 12.93
C GLU A 151 -18.21 5.78 12.39
N ILE A 152 -17.59 5.00 13.27
CA ILE A 152 -16.91 3.75 12.90
C ILE A 152 -17.70 2.59 13.53
N VAL A 153 -18.19 1.68 12.70
CA VAL A 153 -18.95 0.51 13.12
C VAL A 153 -18.02 -0.69 13.23
N GLU A 154 -17.89 -1.25 14.43
CA GLU A 154 -17.06 -2.43 14.67
C GLU A 154 -17.76 -3.67 14.12
N LYS A 155 -17.09 -4.39 13.22
CA LYS A 155 -17.53 -5.66 12.64
C LYS A 155 -19.00 -5.68 12.20
N PRO A 156 -19.40 -4.76 11.30
CA PRO A 156 -20.81 -4.64 10.90
C PRO A 156 -21.29 -5.86 10.12
N GLN A 157 -22.50 -6.33 10.40
CA GLN A 157 -23.16 -7.36 9.58
C GLN A 157 -23.47 -6.84 8.17
N ASP A 158 -23.80 -5.55 8.08
CA ASP A 158 -24.03 -4.83 6.83
C ASP A 158 -23.09 -3.62 6.76
N PRO A 159 -21.92 -3.74 6.10
CA PRO A 159 -20.92 -2.69 6.07
C PRO A 159 -21.41 -1.41 5.38
N PRO A 160 -21.28 -0.23 6.00
CA PRO A 160 -21.76 1.03 5.45
C PRO A 160 -20.95 1.56 4.25
N GLY A 161 -19.86 0.93 3.91
CA GLY A 161 -18.97 1.36 2.83
C GLY A 161 -17.96 0.30 2.43
N ARG A 162 -17.00 0.68 1.59
CA ARG A 162 -15.92 -0.18 1.12
C ARG A 162 -14.53 0.18 1.68
N LEU A 163 -14.47 1.16 2.56
CA LEU A 163 -13.26 1.52 3.30
C LEU A 163 -13.28 0.84 4.66
N ALA A 164 -12.15 0.32 5.10
CA ALA A 164 -11.95 -0.18 6.45
C ALA A 164 -10.89 0.64 7.17
N VAL A 165 -11.03 0.78 8.48
CA VAL A 165 -9.98 1.32 9.34
C VAL A 165 -8.88 0.27 9.43
N THR A 166 -7.67 0.67 9.09
CA THR A 166 -6.48 -0.19 9.19
C THR A 166 -5.96 -0.22 10.63
N GLY A 167 -4.87 -0.96 10.87
CA GLY A 167 -4.20 -1.00 12.16
C GLY A 167 -3.19 0.12 12.41
N LEU A 168 -3.30 1.27 11.73
CA LEU A 168 -2.48 2.46 12.01
C LEU A 168 -3.35 3.60 12.52
N TYR A 169 -3.05 4.04 13.73
CA TYR A 169 -3.74 5.12 14.43
C TYR A 169 -2.74 6.14 14.95
N CYS A 170 -3.11 7.43 14.91
CA CYS A 170 -2.32 8.49 15.52
C CYS A 170 -3.17 9.26 16.51
N TYR A 171 -2.64 9.50 17.71
CA TYR A 171 -3.36 10.20 18.79
C TYR A 171 -2.50 11.26 19.47
N GLY A 172 -3.17 12.29 20.01
CA GLY A 172 -2.59 13.15 21.02
C GLY A 172 -2.41 12.44 22.36
N PRO A 173 -1.68 13.02 23.32
CA PRO A 173 -1.47 12.41 24.65
C PRO A 173 -2.76 12.27 25.48
N ASP A 174 -3.81 13.01 25.15
CA ASP A 174 -5.15 12.93 25.72
C ASP A 174 -5.83 11.56 25.51
N VAL A 175 -5.35 10.74 24.57
CA VAL A 175 -5.87 9.40 24.34
C VAL A 175 -5.86 8.51 25.58
N PHE A 176 -4.89 8.70 26.47
CA PHE A 176 -4.80 7.91 27.70
C PHE A 176 -5.89 8.26 28.72
N ASP A 177 -6.39 9.49 28.70
CA ASP A 177 -7.54 9.88 29.51
C ASP A 177 -8.83 9.32 28.92
N VAL A 178 -8.98 9.35 27.59
CA VAL A 178 -10.08 8.69 26.88
C VAL A 178 -10.14 7.19 27.20
N ILE A 179 -8.99 6.48 27.14
CA ILE A 179 -8.93 5.05 27.46
C ILE A 179 -9.39 4.76 28.90
N THR A 180 -9.08 5.62 29.87
CA THR A 180 -9.49 5.42 31.27
C THR A 180 -11.00 5.55 31.48
N GLU A 181 -11.70 6.26 30.61
CA GLU A 181 -13.15 6.46 30.65
C GLU A 181 -13.95 5.39 29.88
N LEU A 182 -13.27 4.49 29.15
CA LEU A 182 -13.94 3.45 28.37
C LEU A 182 -14.52 2.36 29.26
N GLU A 183 -15.70 1.88 28.88
CA GLU A 183 -16.28 0.66 29.42
C GLU A 183 -15.96 -0.54 28.52
N PRO A 184 -15.69 -1.74 29.10
CA PRO A 184 -15.48 -2.93 28.29
C PRO A 184 -16.70 -3.28 27.45
N SER A 185 -16.45 -3.67 26.20
CA SER A 185 -17.49 -4.17 25.30
C SER A 185 -18.14 -5.47 25.80
N ALA A 186 -19.17 -5.95 25.10
CA ALA A 186 -19.80 -7.24 25.39
C ALA A 186 -18.81 -8.43 25.35
N ARG A 187 -17.62 -8.24 24.74
CA ARG A 187 -16.52 -9.21 24.69
C ARG A 187 -15.58 -9.09 25.90
N GLY A 188 -15.78 -8.11 26.78
CA GLY A 188 -14.89 -7.79 27.89
C GLY A 188 -13.60 -7.09 27.48
N GLU A 189 -13.55 -6.49 26.28
CA GLU A 189 -12.40 -5.80 25.70
C GLU A 189 -12.62 -4.29 25.65
N LEU A 190 -11.56 -3.51 25.86
CA LEU A 190 -11.54 -2.08 25.56
C LEU A 190 -11.21 -1.90 24.06
N GLU A 191 -12.23 -1.50 23.32
CA GLU A 191 -12.15 -1.44 21.85
C GLU A 191 -11.48 -0.14 21.39
N ILE A 192 -10.58 -0.26 20.43
CA ILE A 192 -9.99 0.93 19.79
C ILE A 192 -11.01 1.72 18.97
N THR A 193 -12.05 1.04 18.49
CA THR A 193 -13.19 1.67 17.80
C THR A 193 -13.93 2.64 18.71
N ASP A 194 -14.03 2.38 20.00
CA ASP A 194 -14.67 3.29 20.95
C ASP A 194 -13.81 4.52 21.23
N VAL A 195 -12.48 4.36 21.28
CA VAL A 195 -11.53 5.49 21.29
C VAL A 195 -11.71 6.36 20.05
N ASN A 196 -11.73 5.78 18.87
CA ASN A 196 -11.91 6.52 17.62
C ASN A 196 -13.27 7.22 17.58
N ASN A 197 -14.34 6.56 18.01
CA ASN A 197 -15.68 7.14 18.07
C ASN A 197 -15.80 8.27 19.11
N HIS A 198 -14.99 8.27 20.15
CA HIS A 198 -14.87 9.44 21.04
C HIS A 198 -14.43 10.66 20.24
N TYR A 199 -13.33 10.56 19.46
CA TYR A 199 -12.85 11.66 18.62
C TYR A 199 -13.79 12.02 17.47
N VAL A 200 -14.59 11.07 16.97
CA VAL A 200 -15.68 11.37 16.02
C VAL A 200 -16.71 12.30 16.66
N ARG A 201 -17.18 11.96 17.87
CA ARG A 201 -18.21 12.77 18.59
C ARG A 201 -17.71 14.19 18.91
N GLU A 202 -16.42 14.33 19.20
CA GLU A 202 -15.78 15.62 19.45
C GLU A 202 -15.47 16.40 18.15
N GLY A 203 -15.70 15.79 16.96
CA GLY A 203 -15.35 16.41 15.67
C GLY A 203 -13.84 16.55 15.44
N MET A 204 -13.04 15.71 16.09
CA MET A 204 -11.58 15.77 16.11
C MET A 204 -10.91 14.52 15.46
N LEU A 205 -11.66 13.67 14.77
CA LEU A 205 -11.10 12.55 14.01
C LEU A 205 -10.88 12.96 12.55
N GLU A 206 -9.63 12.91 12.11
CA GLU A 206 -9.24 13.04 10.71
C GLU A 206 -8.85 11.67 10.14
N HIS A 207 -8.81 11.56 8.82
CA HIS A 207 -8.40 10.31 8.18
C HIS A 207 -7.59 10.54 6.91
N ASP A 208 -6.78 9.55 6.56
CA ASP A 208 -6.14 9.42 5.25
C ASP A 208 -6.58 8.10 4.62
N VAL A 209 -6.68 8.06 3.29
CA VAL A 209 -6.85 6.81 2.54
C VAL A 209 -5.48 6.35 2.07
N PHE A 210 -5.09 5.15 2.48
CA PHE A 210 -3.79 4.58 2.13
C PHE A 210 -3.75 4.19 0.66
N ASP A 211 -2.79 4.76 -0.05
CA ASP A 211 -2.51 4.42 -1.44
C ASP A 211 -1.40 3.36 -1.50
N GLY A 212 -1.79 2.11 -1.52
CA GLY A 212 -0.91 0.97 -1.54
C GLY A 212 -1.62 -0.30 -1.09
N TYR A 213 -0.87 -1.41 -1.01
CA TYR A 213 -1.41 -2.64 -0.45
C TYR A 213 -1.37 -2.60 1.08
N TRP A 214 -2.49 -2.87 1.70
CA TRP A 214 -2.64 -3.16 3.11
C TRP A 214 -3.25 -4.55 3.28
N GLY A 215 -2.77 -5.32 4.26
CA GLY A 215 -3.33 -6.62 4.61
C GLY A 215 -3.21 -6.90 6.10
N ASP A 216 -4.24 -7.52 6.67
CA ASP A 216 -4.25 -8.07 8.04
C ASP A 216 -3.85 -9.55 7.99
N ALA A 217 -2.59 -9.82 8.33
CA ALA A 217 -2.05 -11.18 8.35
C ALA A 217 -2.51 -12.00 9.58
N GLY A 218 -3.26 -11.40 10.49
CA GLY A 218 -3.78 -12.04 11.71
C GLY A 218 -5.24 -12.46 11.64
N GLU A 219 -5.93 -12.17 10.53
CA GLU A 219 -7.37 -12.39 10.40
C GLU A 219 -7.73 -13.87 10.22
N SER A 220 -7.03 -14.56 9.32
CA SER A 220 -7.22 -15.98 9.03
C SER A 220 -5.95 -16.60 8.45
N ILE A 221 -5.90 -17.94 8.34
CA ILE A 221 -4.80 -18.64 7.67
C ILE A 221 -4.73 -18.23 6.20
N ASP A 222 -5.86 -18.11 5.50
CA ASP A 222 -5.89 -17.71 4.10
C ASP A 222 -5.40 -16.27 3.91
N ALA A 223 -5.84 -15.32 4.77
CA ALA A 223 -5.36 -13.95 4.76
C ALA A 223 -3.85 -13.88 5.04
N TYR A 224 -3.33 -14.68 5.97
CA TYR A 224 -1.90 -14.79 6.25
C TYR A 224 -1.11 -15.21 5.00
N TYR A 225 -1.55 -16.24 4.30
CA TYR A 225 -0.88 -16.69 3.07
C TYR A 225 -1.05 -15.68 1.93
N GLU A 226 -2.21 -15.01 1.83
CA GLU A 226 -2.38 -13.92 0.86
C GLU A 226 -1.37 -12.80 1.10
N VAL A 227 -1.21 -12.36 2.36
CA VAL A 227 -0.21 -11.34 2.72
C VAL A 227 1.20 -11.80 2.36
N ILE A 228 1.57 -13.07 2.64
CA ILE A 228 2.87 -13.62 2.23
C ILE A 228 3.05 -13.53 0.71
N GLU A 229 2.07 -13.94 -0.07
CA GLU A 229 2.14 -13.89 -1.53
C GLU A 229 2.27 -12.44 -2.03
N ARG A 230 1.52 -11.51 -1.43
CA ARG A 230 1.60 -10.09 -1.76
C ARG A 230 2.95 -9.48 -1.39
N VAL A 231 3.52 -9.88 -0.25
CA VAL A 231 4.85 -9.42 0.19
C VAL A 231 5.97 -10.04 -0.63
N ARG A 232 5.88 -11.34 -0.94
CA ARG A 232 6.84 -12.07 -1.76
C ARG A 232 6.97 -11.50 -3.16
N ARG A 233 5.86 -11.02 -3.71
CA ARG A 233 5.86 -10.34 -5.00
C ARG A 233 6.47 -8.95 -4.79
N PRO A 234 7.62 -8.61 -5.36
CA PRO A 234 8.12 -7.24 -5.34
C PRO A 234 7.06 -6.30 -5.94
N HIS A 235 7.17 -5.01 -5.68
CA HIS A 235 6.19 -3.95 -5.93
C HIS A 235 5.66 -3.78 -7.37
N PHE A 236 5.32 -4.87 -8.04
CA PHE A 236 4.62 -4.88 -9.30
C PHE A 236 3.30 -5.60 -9.13
N GLY A 237 2.30 -4.99 -8.66
CA GLY A 237 1.05 -5.68 -8.52
C GLY A 237 0.11 -4.98 -7.59
N SER A 238 -0.30 -3.87 -8.02
CA SER A 238 -1.60 -3.32 -7.75
C SER A 238 -2.21 -2.99 -9.10
N ASP A 239 -3.49 -2.77 -9.10
CA ASP A 239 -4.26 -2.32 -10.25
C ASP A 239 -3.88 -0.91 -10.73
N ARG A 240 -2.67 -0.42 -10.39
CA ARG A 240 -2.18 0.94 -10.65
C ARG A 240 -0.81 0.93 -11.31
N THR A 241 -0.59 1.90 -12.16
CA THR A 241 0.72 2.21 -12.77
C THR A 241 1.76 2.57 -11.72
N ARG A 242 3.02 2.13 -11.92
CA ARG A 242 4.13 2.37 -10.97
C ARG A 242 5.40 2.76 -11.69
N VAL A 243 6.07 3.74 -11.11
CA VAL A 243 7.43 4.13 -11.50
C VAL A 243 8.43 3.37 -10.63
N ILE A 244 9.41 2.74 -11.28
CA ILE A 244 10.44 1.94 -10.65
C ILE A 244 11.79 2.53 -11.00
N PRO A 245 12.45 3.23 -10.08
CA PRO A 245 13.80 3.72 -10.32
C PRO A 245 14.75 2.57 -10.68
N LEU A 246 15.49 2.72 -11.75
CA LEU A 246 16.51 1.78 -12.19
C LEU A 246 17.88 2.32 -11.83
N ARG A 247 18.82 1.43 -11.55
CA ARG A 247 20.19 1.79 -11.23
C ARG A 247 21.14 1.39 -12.36
N ARG A 248 21.92 2.35 -12.87
CA ARG A 248 23.08 2.08 -13.71
C ARG A 248 24.27 1.74 -12.81
N LEU A 249 24.88 0.60 -13.06
CA LEU A 249 26.13 0.17 -12.44
C LEU A 249 27.26 0.49 -13.42
N GLU A 250 27.96 1.58 -13.15
CA GLU A 250 28.99 2.12 -14.07
C GLU A 250 30.38 1.61 -13.74
N ASP A 251 31.17 1.27 -14.78
CA ASP A 251 32.59 1.00 -14.69
C ASP A 251 33.29 1.56 -15.96
N GLU A 252 34.61 1.32 -16.12
CA GLU A 252 35.41 1.79 -17.25
C GLU A 252 34.94 1.27 -18.63
N ARG A 253 34.10 0.25 -18.67
CA ARG A 253 33.53 -0.36 -19.90
C ARG A 253 32.17 0.24 -20.27
N GLY A 254 31.55 1.04 -19.37
CA GLY A 254 30.21 1.61 -19.54
C GLY A 254 29.32 1.30 -18.34
N TRP A 255 28.07 0.94 -18.57
CA TRP A 255 27.13 0.64 -17.51
C TRP A 255 26.30 -0.63 -17.78
N LEU A 256 25.89 -1.26 -16.69
CA LEU A 256 24.94 -2.36 -16.66
C LEU A 256 23.71 -1.93 -15.84
N ALA A 257 22.52 -2.25 -16.29
CA ALA A 257 21.31 -2.12 -15.48
C ALA A 257 20.48 -3.38 -15.52
N GLU A 258 19.94 -3.76 -14.37
CA GLU A 258 18.93 -4.79 -14.28
C GLU A 258 17.55 -4.13 -14.44
N ILE A 259 16.83 -4.51 -15.47
CA ILE A 259 15.56 -3.87 -15.85
C ILE A 259 14.38 -4.52 -15.14
N ALA A 260 14.28 -5.84 -15.20
CA ALA A 260 13.19 -6.60 -14.60
C ALA A 260 13.59 -8.04 -14.32
N ARG A 261 13.00 -8.61 -13.29
CA ARG A 261 13.03 -10.06 -13.03
C ARG A 261 11.61 -10.59 -13.12
N THR A 262 11.45 -11.71 -13.79
CA THR A 262 10.14 -12.39 -13.85
C THR A 262 9.56 -12.67 -12.46
N THR A 263 10.43 -12.96 -11.48
CA THR A 263 10.03 -13.16 -10.08
C THR A 263 9.60 -11.86 -9.36
N SER A 264 9.85 -10.71 -9.98
CA SER A 264 9.51 -9.40 -9.44
C SER A 264 8.21 -8.83 -10.00
N LEU A 265 7.61 -9.52 -10.96
CA LEU A 265 6.37 -9.10 -11.62
C LEU A 265 5.17 -9.94 -11.13
N PRO A 266 3.95 -9.40 -11.17
CA PRO A 266 2.73 -10.16 -10.83
C PRO A 266 2.54 -11.38 -11.72
N LYS A 267 2.92 -11.25 -13.00
CA LYS A 267 2.89 -12.29 -14.01
C LYS A 267 4.27 -12.44 -14.63
N PRO A 268 4.62 -13.63 -15.13
CA PRO A 268 5.90 -13.84 -15.80
C PRO A 268 5.98 -13.04 -17.09
N ILE A 269 7.19 -12.56 -17.42
CA ILE A 269 7.47 -11.99 -18.75
C ILE A 269 7.35 -13.11 -19.77
N ARG A 270 6.51 -12.90 -20.78
CA ARG A 270 6.32 -13.82 -21.90
C ARG A 270 7.04 -13.34 -23.16
N GLN A 271 7.03 -12.03 -23.39
CA GLN A 271 7.66 -11.44 -24.57
C GLN A 271 8.38 -10.14 -24.21
N THR A 272 9.42 -9.82 -24.94
CA THR A 272 10.15 -8.55 -24.83
C THR A 272 10.25 -7.92 -26.21
N ASN A 273 9.86 -6.66 -26.30
CA ASN A 273 9.87 -5.87 -27.51
C ASN A 273 10.85 -4.68 -27.40
N VAL A 274 11.40 -4.28 -28.51
CA VAL A 274 12.15 -3.04 -28.64
C VAL A 274 11.59 -2.25 -29.82
N SER A 275 11.33 -0.97 -29.62
CA SER A 275 10.87 -0.09 -30.68
C SER A 275 11.70 1.19 -30.71
N PHE A 276 11.99 1.66 -31.92
CA PHE A 276 12.50 3.01 -32.14
C PHE A 276 11.34 3.91 -32.55
N SER A 277 11.25 5.10 -31.94
CA SER A 277 10.23 6.10 -32.26
C SER A 277 10.85 7.48 -32.39
N ARG A 278 10.51 8.18 -33.45
CA ARG A 278 10.94 9.56 -33.66
C ARG A 278 10.21 10.51 -32.74
N ARG A 279 10.82 11.62 -32.39
CA ARG A 279 10.20 12.69 -31.62
C ARG A 279 8.81 13.05 -32.17
N GLY A 280 7.84 13.18 -31.26
CA GLY A 280 6.46 13.50 -31.59
C GLY A 280 5.61 12.30 -32.01
N THR A 281 6.17 11.07 -31.97
CA THR A 281 5.37 9.85 -32.14
C THR A 281 4.59 9.55 -30.87
N ILE A 282 3.29 9.25 -31.00
CA ILE A 282 2.49 8.60 -29.97
C ILE A 282 2.22 7.15 -30.40
N ARG A 283 2.44 6.21 -29.49
CA ARG A 283 2.03 4.80 -29.62
C ARG A 283 1.03 4.50 -28.52
N GLY A 284 -0.22 4.25 -28.89
CA GLY A 284 -1.36 4.04 -27.98
C GLY A 284 -2.46 5.06 -28.25
N LEU A 285 -3.56 5.11 -27.52
CA LEU A 285 -3.85 4.37 -26.31
C LEU A 285 -4.40 2.97 -26.62
N HIS A 286 -3.86 1.96 -25.99
CA HIS A 286 -4.39 0.60 -26.10
C HIS A 286 -4.53 -0.05 -24.73
N TYR A 287 -5.36 -1.07 -24.65
CA TYR A 287 -5.58 -1.86 -23.45
C TYR A 287 -5.77 -3.33 -23.83
N HIS A 288 -5.63 -4.22 -22.86
CA HIS A 288 -5.63 -5.66 -23.07
C HIS A 288 -6.80 -6.34 -22.37
N GLU A 289 -7.69 -7.00 -23.14
CA GLU A 289 -8.89 -7.65 -22.59
C GLU A 289 -8.53 -8.88 -21.73
N ARG A 290 -7.45 -9.58 -22.06
CA ARG A 290 -6.93 -10.74 -21.28
C ARG A 290 -6.02 -10.31 -20.14
N GLY A 291 -5.81 -9.01 -20.00
CA GLY A 291 -5.08 -8.42 -18.86
C GLY A 291 -3.57 -8.57 -18.97
N GLN A 292 -2.99 -8.38 -20.16
CA GLN A 292 -1.53 -8.25 -20.33
C GLN A 292 -1.02 -7.04 -19.54
N ASP A 293 0.03 -7.25 -18.74
CA ASP A 293 0.73 -6.16 -18.07
C ASP A 293 1.96 -5.77 -18.91
N ASP A 294 2.28 -4.47 -18.92
CA ASP A 294 3.42 -3.91 -19.63
C ASP A 294 4.44 -3.26 -18.70
N VAL A 295 5.72 -3.37 -19.02
CA VAL A 295 6.82 -2.68 -18.33
C VAL A 295 7.63 -1.90 -19.35
N PHE A 296 7.49 -0.59 -19.37
CA PHE A 296 8.18 0.30 -20.28
C PHE A 296 9.51 0.80 -19.70
N VAL A 297 10.56 0.79 -20.51
CA VAL A 297 11.86 1.37 -20.18
C VAL A 297 12.40 2.12 -21.38
N CYS A 298 12.63 3.41 -21.25
CA CYS A 298 13.29 4.21 -22.28
C CYS A 298 14.81 4.05 -22.12
N LEU A 299 15.43 3.31 -23.06
CA LEU A 299 16.87 3.03 -23.02
C LEU A 299 17.70 4.19 -23.57
N GLN A 300 17.13 5.02 -24.43
CA GLN A 300 17.76 6.20 -25.03
C GLN A 300 16.70 7.25 -25.32
N GLY A 301 17.01 8.51 -25.06
CA GLY A 301 16.11 9.64 -25.21
C GLY A 301 15.15 9.81 -24.04
N THR A 302 14.03 10.48 -24.26
CA THR A 302 13.01 10.73 -23.23
C THR A 302 11.62 10.44 -23.80
N ALA A 303 10.84 9.65 -23.08
CA ALA A 303 9.48 9.30 -23.42
C ALA A 303 8.53 9.61 -22.27
N ARG A 304 7.32 10.08 -22.57
CA ARG A 304 6.22 10.21 -21.62
C ARG A 304 5.31 9.00 -21.71
N VAL A 305 5.25 8.21 -20.66
CA VAL A 305 4.28 7.12 -20.53
C VAL A 305 2.99 7.67 -19.92
N VAL A 306 1.86 7.34 -20.54
CA VAL A 306 0.52 7.75 -20.10
C VAL A 306 -0.32 6.50 -19.85
N ALA A 307 -1.12 6.50 -18.80
CA ALA A 307 -2.12 5.49 -18.56
C ALA A 307 -3.46 6.11 -18.11
N LEU A 308 -4.54 5.40 -18.40
CA LEU A 308 -5.92 5.81 -18.11
C LEU A 308 -6.69 4.61 -17.55
N ASP A 309 -7.23 4.77 -16.36
CA ASP A 309 -8.25 3.88 -15.84
C ASP A 309 -9.59 4.18 -16.54
N ARG A 310 -10.07 3.23 -17.32
CA ARG A 310 -11.26 3.41 -18.14
C ARG A 310 -12.55 3.49 -17.31
N ASP A 311 -12.54 2.90 -16.12
CA ASP A 311 -13.71 2.80 -15.24
C ASP A 311 -13.84 4.03 -14.34
N THR A 312 -12.71 4.50 -13.78
CA THR A 312 -12.70 5.64 -12.86
C THR A 312 -12.39 6.97 -13.54
N GLY A 313 -11.77 6.95 -14.72
CA GLY A 313 -11.25 8.14 -15.41
C GLY A 313 -9.95 8.67 -14.80
N GLU A 314 -9.37 8.00 -13.83
CA GLU A 314 -8.08 8.37 -13.24
C GLU A 314 -6.95 8.23 -14.28
N THR A 315 -6.04 9.20 -14.31
CA THR A 315 -4.95 9.24 -15.28
C THR A 315 -3.59 9.25 -14.61
N PHE A 316 -2.60 8.78 -15.34
CA PHE A 316 -1.20 8.77 -14.91
C PHE A 316 -0.34 9.28 -16.07
N SER A 317 0.74 10.01 -15.78
CA SER A 317 1.81 10.31 -16.72
C SER A 317 3.16 10.43 -16.02
N GLU A 318 4.21 9.91 -16.67
CA GLU A 318 5.60 10.00 -16.18
C GLU A 318 6.57 10.07 -17.35
N ASP A 319 7.55 10.96 -17.23
CA ASP A 319 8.64 11.10 -18.20
C ASP A 319 9.82 10.22 -17.76
N ILE A 320 10.22 9.26 -18.61
CA ILE A 320 11.32 8.33 -18.35
C ILE A 320 12.38 8.40 -19.45
N GLY A 321 13.62 8.09 -19.12
CA GLY A 321 14.73 8.05 -20.07
C GLY A 321 16.05 8.58 -19.52
N ASP A 322 16.72 9.43 -20.27
CA ASP A 322 18.11 9.83 -20.00
C ASP A 322 18.27 10.52 -18.63
N GLU A 323 17.34 11.39 -18.24
CA GLU A 323 17.39 12.13 -16.97
C GLU A 323 16.67 11.37 -15.82
N ASN A 324 15.65 10.58 -16.15
CA ASN A 324 14.89 9.76 -15.20
C ASN A 324 14.93 8.30 -15.65
N PHE A 325 16.04 7.61 -15.35
CA PHE A 325 16.20 6.21 -15.73
C PHE A 325 15.35 5.31 -14.82
N ALA A 326 14.14 5.05 -15.28
CA ALA A 326 13.14 4.29 -14.56
C ALA A 326 12.37 3.36 -15.50
N ALA A 327 11.75 2.33 -14.94
CA ALA A 327 10.73 1.54 -15.58
C ALA A 327 9.34 2.02 -15.16
N VAL A 328 8.36 1.95 -16.06
CA VAL A 328 6.95 2.17 -15.75
C VAL A 328 6.21 0.86 -15.97
N TYR A 329 5.68 0.32 -14.89
CA TYR A 329 4.76 -0.82 -14.93
C TYR A 329 3.33 -0.33 -15.11
N VAL A 330 2.62 -0.90 -16.08
CA VAL A 330 1.22 -0.61 -16.35
C VAL A 330 0.42 -1.92 -16.31
N PRO A 331 -0.56 -2.05 -15.40
CA PRO A 331 -1.44 -3.21 -15.36
C PRO A 331 -2.36 -3.26 -16.58
N GLY A 332 -2.70 -4.46 -17.02
CA GLY A 332 -3.42 -4.70 -18.28
C GLY A 332 -4.86 -4.22 -18.34
N ASN A 333 -5.45 -3.83 -17.21
CA ASN A 333 -6.79 -3.24 -17.17
C ASN A 333 -6.81 -1.75 -17.56
N LEU A 334 -5.62 -1.09 -17.59
CA LEU A 334 -5.50 0.33 -17.95
C LEU A 334 -5.25 0.50 -19.45
N ALA A 335 -5.89 1.51 -20.04
CA ALA A 335 -5.48 1.97 -21.35
C ALA A 335 -4.16 2.76 -21.22
N HIS A 336 -3.20 2.51 -22.10
CA HIS A 336 -1.88 3.09 -21.97
C HIS A 336 -1.19 3.32 -23.31
N GLY A 337 -0.11 4.08 -23.26
CA GLY A 337 0.73 4.38 -24.39
C GLY A 337 1.89 5.28 -24.00
N PHE A 338 2.68 5.69 -24.97
CA PHE A 338 3.75 6.66 -24.75
C PHE A 338 3.90 7.67 -25.87
N GLU A 339 4.39 8.86 -25.52
CA GLU A 339 4.86 9.89 -26.43
C GLU A 339 6.37 9.93 -26.44
N ALA A 340 6.98 9.97 -27.61
CA ALA A 340 8.41 10.21 -27.79
C ALA A 340 8.73 11.71 -27.71
N LEU A 341 9.25 12.18 -26.59
CA LEU A 341 9.63 13.59 -26.37
C LEU A 341 10.94 13.96 -27.10
N SER A 342 11.78 12.97 -27.38
CA SER A 342 12.94 13.00 -28.27
C SER A 342 12.89 11.78 -29.21
N ASP A 343 13.92 11.51 -29.98
CA ASP A 343 14.07 10.18 -30.60
C ASP A 343 14.37 9.16 -29.51
N VAL A 344 13.56 8.11 -29.43
CA VAL A 344 13.63 7.15 -28.31
C VAL A 344 13.84 5.71 -28.77
N LEU A 345 14.63 4.99 -27.99
CA LEU A 345 14.70 3.53 -28.01
C LEU A 345 13.94 3.01 -26.78
N MET A 346 12.74 2.47 -27.02
CA MET A 346 11.86 1.94 -25.98
C MET A 346 11.96 0.44 -25.95
N LEU A 347 12.30 -0.12 -24.78
CA LEU A 347 12.15 -1.55 -24.46
C LEU A 347 10.90 -1.73 -23.60
N TYR A 348 10.10 -2.74 -23.90
CA TYR A 348 8.99 -3.10 -23.04
C TYR A 348 8.82 -4.62 -22.94
N HIS A 349 8.61 -5.06 -21.69
CA HIS A 349 8.29 -6.43 -21.37
C HIS A 349 6.79 -6.57 -21.23
N VAL A 350 6.24 -7.67 -21.78
CA VAL A 350 4.81 -7.96 -21.70
C VAL A 350 4.59 -9.36 -21.12
N THR A 351 3.45 -9.53 -20.45
CA THR A 351 3.12 -10.77 -19.74
C THR A 351 2.29 -11.74 -20.55
N GLU A 352 1.95 -11.39 -21.78
CA GLU A 352 1.32 -12.27 -22.78
C GLU A 352 2.12 -12.25 -24.07
N GLU A 353 2.05 -13.33 -24.87
CA GLU A 353 2.64 -13.38 -26.19
C GLU A 353 1.67 -12.78 -27.20
N TYR A 354 2.17 -11.94 -28.10
CA TYR A 354 1.35 -11.36 -29.17
C TYR A 354 1.03 -12.43 -30.23
N ASP A 355 -0.27 -12.69 -30.41
CA ASP A 355 -0.78 -13.52 -31.50
C ASP A 355 -1.44 -12.63 -32.57
N PRO A 356 -0.87 -12.53 -33.78
CA PRO A 356 -1.46 -11.73 -34.84
C PRO A 356 -2.79 -12.28 -35.38
N ALA A 357 -3.11 -13.56 -35.12
CA ALA A 357 -4.38 -14.19 -35.52
C ALA A 357 -5.50 -13.92 -34.50
N ASP A 358 -5.16 -13.64 -33.23
CA ASP A 358 -6.10 -13.33 -32.16
C ASP A 358 -5.50 -12.25 -31.24
N PRO A 359 -5.40 -10.99 -31.71
CA PRO A 359 -4.81 -9.92 -30.94
C PRO A 359 -5.68 -9.56 -29.73
N ASP A 360 -5.06 -9.52 -28.53
CA ASP A 360 -5.70 -9.12 -27.27
C ASP A 360 -5.94 -7.60 -27.16
N GLU A 361 -5.25 -6.84 -27.99
CA GLU A 361 -5.17 -5.40 -27.91
C GLU A 361 -6.38 -4.70 -28.51
N ARG A 362 -6.94 -3.72 -27.76
CA ARG A 362 -7.99 -2.79 -28.21
C ARG A 362 -7.50 -1.35 -28.08
N GLY A 363 -7.98 -0.46 -28.92
CA GLY A 363 -7.58 0.94 -28.96
C GLY A 363 -8.61 1.91 -28.39
N LEU A 364 -8.11 3.02 -27.85
CA LEU A 364 -8.85 4.26 -27.64
C LEU A 364 -8.19 5.35 -28.49
N PRO A 365 -8.95 6.37 -28.92
CA PRO A 365 -8.36 7.51 -29.60
C PRO A 365 -7.24 8.15 -28.76
N TRP A 366 -6.10 8.48 -29.38
CA TRP A 366 -5.00 9.17 -28.67
C TRP A 366 -5.42 10.52 -28.08
N ASP A 367 -6.41 11.17 -28.70
CA ASP A 367 -6.99 12.45 -28.31
C ASP A 367 -8.20 12.31 -27.39
N ASP A 368 -8.39 11.15 -26.75
CA ASP A 368 -9.42 10.97 -25.71
C ASP A 368 -9.38 12.16 -24.74
N PRO A 369 -10.52 12.85 -24.51
CA PRO A 369 -10.58 14.06 -23.69
C PRO A 369 -9.97 13.91 -22.27
N ARG A 370 -9.93 12.69 -21.74
CA ARG A 370 -9.38 12.39 -20.41
C ARG A 370 -7.86 12.45 -20.36
N VAL A 371 -7.17 12.21 -21.47
CA VAL A 371 -5.70 12.13 -21.53
C VAL A 371 -5.04 13.09 -22.52
N VAL A 372 -5.77 13.68 -23.46
CA VAL A 372 -5.21 14.55 -24.49
C VAL A 372 -4.37 15.70 -23.94
N HIS A 373 -4.66 16.16 -22.74
CA HIS A 373 -3.95 17.23 -22.05
C HIS A 373 -2.58 16.79 -21.50
N LEU A 374 -2.34 15.48 -21.37
CA LEU A 374 -1.09 14.92 -20.88
C LEU A 374 -0.02 14.82 -21.98
N TRP A 375 -0.42 14.77 -23.25
CA TRP A 375 0.52 14.77 -24.36
C TRP A 375 1.12 16.16 -24.60
N SER A 376 2.40 16.22 -24.91
CA SER A 376 3.08 17.48 -25.23
C SER A 376 2.79 17.94 -26.66
N THR A 377 2.64 16.99 -27.60
CA THR A 377 2.32 17.29 -28.99
C THR A 377 0.82 17.43 -29.24
N ARG A 378 0.46 18.30 -30.19
CA ARG A 378 -0.90 18.47 -30.71
C ARG A 378 -1.08 17.93 -32.13
N SER A 379 0.02 17.45 -32.72
CA SER A 379 0.05 16.88 -34.07
C SER A 379 1.01 15.70 -34.09
N PRO A 380 0.62 14.57 -33.44
CA PRO A 380 1.51 13.43 -33.32
C PRO A 380 1.74 12.70 -34.64
N ILE A 381 2.86 12.01 -34.72
CA ILE A 381 3.08 10.97 -35.72
C ILE A 381 2.40 9.71 -35.21
N LEU A 382 1.42 9.22 -35.96
CA LEU A 382 0.59 8.05 -35.59
C LEU A 382 0.73 6.95 -36.64
N SER A 383 0.53 5.71 -36.26
CA SER A 383 0.25 4.61 -37.18
C SER A 383 -1.21 4.65 -37.63
N GLU A 384 -1.54 3.96 -38.73
CA GLU A 384 -2.93 3.82 -39.21
C GLU A 384 -3.85 3.24 -38.10
N ARG A 385 -3.31 2.37 -37.30
CA ARG A 385 -3.99 1.73 -36.16
C ARG A 385 -4.29 2.73 -35.03
N ASP A 386 -3.31 3.56 -34.64
CA ASP A 386 -3.49 4.57 -33.59
C ASP A 386 -4.47 5.69 -34.00
N VAL A 387 -4.61 5.97 -35.32
CA VAL A 387 -5.59 6.91 -35.83
C VAL A 387 -7.02 6.35 -35.74
N ALA A 388 -7.18 5.06 -35.97
CA ALA A 388 -8.51 4.43 -36.02
C ALA A 388 -9.13 4.19 -34.63
N GLY A 389 -8.32 4.19 -33.56
CA GLY A 389 -8.77 3.84 -32.22
C GLY A 389 -9.32 2.40 -32.14
N SER A 390 -8.77 1.50 -32.96
CA SER A 390 -9.30 0.16 -33.21
C SER A 390 -8.47 -0.92 -32.53
#